data_360ac2f3e5746c36c3ef843709b8c73d
#
_entry.id   360ac2f3e5746c36c3ef843709b8c73d
#
_cell.length_a   1.000
_cell.length_b   1.000
_cell.length_c   1.000
_cell.angle_alpha   90.00
_cell.angle_beta   90.00
_cell.angle_gamma   90.00
#
_symmetry.space_group_name_H-M   'P 1'
#
loop_
_entity.id
_entity.type
_entity.pdbx_description
1 polymer ?
#
loop_
_entity_poly.entity_id
_entity_poly.type
_entity_poly.pdbx_seq_one_letter_code
_entity_poly.pdbx_strand_id
1 'polypeptide(L)'
;MNGSAECSDEKLMRLLCEGDQDALVLLVERYQNDVFRFCLHYLGDMESAREIAQETFLRVYTARERFDDTRVFRPWMLCIARNMCLNILKRRKIVPMESLDALETSETGEVRPSFRASTGSPFEGIVSDERKNLLLSVLNKLAPEVREVLVMRYFEQMSSREIAEVLETTEGAVRTRIHRALNQLRHACETRLDIR
;
A
#
# COMPACT_ATOMS: atom_id res chain seq x y z
N MET A 1 -14.54 -10.74 -27.66
CA MET A 1 -15.03 -11.65 -26.61
C MET A 1 -14.93 -10.90 -25.29
N ASN A 2 -16.02 -10.20 -24.90
CA ASN A 2 -16.04 -9.24 -23.80
C ASN A 2 -16.71 -9.86 -22.58
N GLY A 3 -16.06 -10.84 -21.90
CA GLY A 3 -16.64 -11.50 -20.73
C GLY A 3 -16.04 -11.08 -19.36
N SER A 4 -14.97 -10.26 -19.36
CA SER A 4 -14.22 -9.99 -18.12
C SER A 4 -14.74 -8.85 -17.25
N ALA A 5 -15.67 -8.03 -17.76
CA ALA A 5 -16.18 -6.86 -17.03
C ALA A 5 -17.40 -7.16 -16.11
N GLU A 6 -18.05 -8.33 -16.25
CA GLU A 6 -19.31 -8.64 -15.56
C GLU A 6 -19.18 -9.62 -14.39
N CYS A 7 -17.99 -10.18 -14.12
CA CYS A 7 -17.81 -11.12 -13.02
C CYS A 7 -17.41 -10.36 -11.74
N SER A 8 -18.20 -10.50 -10.65
CA SER A 8 -17.83 -9.90 -9.37
C SER A 8 -16.59 -10.60 -8.78
N ASP A 9 -15.86 -9.88 -7.93
CA ASP A 9 -14.64 -10.38 -7.31
C ASP A 9 -14.91 -11.62 -6.43
N GLU A 10 -16.03 -11.61 -5.73
CA GLU A 10 -16.47 -12.71 -4.87
C GLU A 10 -16.78 -13.96 -5.71
N LYS A 11 -17.31 -13.77 -6.93
CA LYS A 11 -17.53 -14.87 -7.86
C LYS A 11 -16.20 -15.40 -8.40
N LEU A 12 -15.25 -14.52 -8.73
CA LEU A 12 -13.89 -14.92 -9.14
C LEU A 12 -13.21 -15.70 -8.02
N MET A 13 -13.34 -15.27 -6.75
CA MET A 13 -12.79 -16.00 -5.62
C MET A 13 -13.40 -17.39 -5.45
N ARG A 14 -14.71 -17.55 -5.68
CA ARG A 14 -15.36 -18.88 -5.68
C ARG A 14 -14.80 -19.78 -6.77
N LEU A 15 -14.71 -19.29 -8.01
CA LEU A 15 -14.11 -20.03 -9.13
C LEU A 15 -12.67 -20.44 -8.81
N LEU A 16 -11.90 -19.55 -8.19
CA LEU A 16 -10.53 -19.83 -7.77
C LEU A 16 -10.46 -20.95 -6.71
N CYS A 17 -11.41 -21.01 -5.78
CA CYS A 17 -11.54 -22.13 -4.82
C CYS A 17 -11.92 -23.44 -5.51
N GLU A 18 -12.69 -23.39 -6.58
CA GLU A 18 -13.07 -24.54 -7.42
C GLU A 18 -11.92 -25.03 -8.32
N GLY A 19 -10.78 -24.29 -8.35
CA GLY A 19 -9.57 -24.66 -9.09
C GLY A 19 -9.40 -23.95 -10.43
N ASP A 20 -10.27 -22.98 -10.78
CA ASP A 20 -10.15 -22.17 -11.97
C ASP A 20 -9.03 -21.11 -11.79
N GLN A 21 -7.88 -21.36 -12.42
CA GLN A 21 -6.72 -20.47 -12.36
C GLN A 21 -6.91 -19.17 -13.15
N ASP A 22 -7.76 -19.15 -14.16
CA ASP A 22 -8.04 -17.96 -14.97
C ASP A 22 -8.73 -16.89 -14.10
N ALA A 23 -9.48 -17.29 -13.09
CA ALA A 23 -10.06 -16.37 -12.11
C ALA A 23 -8.99 -15.57 -11.36
N LEU A 24 -7.83 -16.16 -11.03
CA LEU A 24 -6.71 -15.43 -10.42
C LEU A 24 -6.11 -14.43 -11.39
N VAL A 25 -5.95 -14.80 -12.67
CA VAL A 25 -5.41 -13.88 -13.68
C VAL A 25 -6.29 -12.63 -13.78
N LEU A 26 -7.61 -12.79 -13.80
CA LEU A 26 -8.55 -11.67 -13.84
C LEU A 26 -8.47 -10.78 -12.59
N LEU A 27 -8.31 -11.37 -11.40
CA LEU A 27 -8.11 -10.59 -10.18
C LEU A 27 -6.78 -9.84 -10.20
N VAL A 28 -5.69 -10.46 -10.70
CA VAL A 28 -4.39 -9.80 -10.87
C VAL A 28 -4.51 -8.62 -11.83
N GLU A 29 -5.07 -8.81 -13.01
CA GLU A 29 -5.26 -7.76 -14.01
C GLU A 29 -6.05 -6.57 -13.44
N ARG A 30 -7.08 -6.84 -12.65
CA ARG A 30 -7.94 -5.82 -12.03
C ARG A 30 -7.25 -5.04 -10.94
N TYR A 31 -6.45 -5.69 -10.10
CA TYR A 31 -5.96 -5.12 -8.84
C TYR A 31 -4.45 -4.91 -8.73
N GLN A 32 -3.61 -5.39 -9.66
CA GLN A 32 -2.15 -5.27 -9.56
C GLN A 32 -1.68 -3.83 -9.39
N ASN A 33 -2.29 -2.88 -10.11
CA ASN A 33 -1.93 -1.46 -10.01
C ASN A 33 -2.39 -0.84 -8.68
N ASP A 34 -3.55 -1.25 -8.18
CA ASP A 34 -4.08 -0.75 -6.91
C ASP A 34 -3.23 -1.25 -5.74
N VAL A 35 -2.90 -2.55 -5.72
CA VAL A 35 -2.03 -3.14 -4.70
C VAL A 35 -0.64 -2.52 -4.75
N PHE A 36 -0.06 -2.34 -5.94
CA PHE A 36 1.25 -1.69 -6.08
C PHE A 36 1.23 -0.26 -5.53
N ARG A 37 0.24 0.57 -5.92
CA ARG A 37 0.10 1.94 -5.42
C ARG A 37 -0.06 1.97 -3.90
N PHE A 38 -0.92 1.10 -3.35
CA PHE A 38 -1.10 0.96 -1.92
C PHE A 38 0.24 0.68 -1.22
N CYS A 39 0.98 -0.33 -1.68
CA CYS A 39 2.28 -0.68 -1.12
C CYS A 39 3.30 0.46 -1.25
N LEU A 40 3.33 1.16 -2.39
CA LEU A 40 4.22 2.30 -2.62
C LEU A 40 3.91 3.46 -1.66
N HIS A 41 2.64 3.82 -1.49
CA HIS A 41 2.24 4.85 -0.54
C HIS A 41 2.54 4.45 0.92
N TYR A 42 2.50 3.15 1.19
CA TYR A 42 2.74 2.61 2.54
C TYR A 42 4.23 2.54 2.89
N LEU A 43 5.06 2.05 1.98
CA LEU A 43 6.49 1.78 2.20
C LEU A 43 7.39 2.96 1.79
N GLY A 44 6.97 3.76 0.80
CA GLY A 44 7.76 4.85 0.23
C GLY A 44 8.93 4.37 -0.65
N ASP A 45 8.98 3.09 -1.00
CA ASP A 45 10.05 2.43 -1.73
C ASP A 45 9.47 1.53 -2.83
N MET A 46 9.89 1.79 -4.06
CA MET A 46 9.33 1.17 -5.27
C MET A 46 9.67 -0.33 -5.37
N GLU A 47 10.87 -0.71 -4.99
CA GLU A 47 11.33 -2.10 -5.10
C GLU A 47 10.55 -2.99 -4.15
N SER A 48 10.52 -2.63 -2.86
CA SER A 48 9.71 -3.36 -1.87
C SER A 48 8.21 -3.33 -2.20
N ALA A 49 7.70 -2.21 -2.76
CA ALA A 49 6.29 -2.13 -3.15
C ALA A 49 5.95 -3.12 -4.27
N ARG A 50 6.84 -3.30 -5.24
CA ARG A 50 6.67 -4.27 -6.34
C ARG A 50 6.71 -5.70 -5.82
N GLU A 51 7.69 -6.02 -4.97
CA GLU A 51 7.83 -7.34 -4.35
C GLU A 51 6.57 -7.70 -3.56
N ILE A 52 6.11 -6.80 -2.69
CA ILE A 52 4.91 -7.04 -1.87
C ILE A 52 3.65 -7.13 -2.73
N ALA A 53 3.53 -6.35 -3.80
CA ALA A 53 2.38 -6.44 -4.70
C ALA A 53 2.28 -7.82 -5.35
N GLN A 54 3.40 -8.39 -5.82
CA GLN A 54 3.44 -9.75 -6.38
C GLN A 54 3.12 -10.81 -5.32
N GLU A 55 3.78 -10.74 -4.17
CA GLU A 55 3.58 -11.69 -3.07
C GLU A 55 2.14 -11.64 -2.53
N THR A 56 1.46 -10.48 -2.61
CA THR A 56 0.05 -10.36 -2.19
C THR A 56 -0.84 -11.33 -2.96
N PHE A 57 -0.68 -11.46 -4.28
CA PHE A 57 -1.51 -12.37 -5.07
C PHE A 57 -1.17 -13.84 -4.83
N LEU A 58 0.08 -14.17 -4.54
CA LEU A 58 0.45 -15.51 -4.09
C LEU A 58 -0.24 -15.86 -2.76
N ARG A 59 -0.33 -14.89 -1.85
CA ARG A 59 -1.04 -15.07 -0.58
C ARG A 59 -2.55 -15.11 -0.74
N VAL A 60 -3.12 -14.33 -1.64
CA VAL A 60 -4.53 -14.44 -2.03
C VAL A 60 -4.82 -15.86 -2.49
N TYR A 61 -3.99 -16.42 -3.38
CA TYR A 61 -4.14 -17.78 -3.87
C TYR A 61 -4.04 -18.82 -2.75
N THR A 62 -3.02 -18.73 -1.89
CA THR A 62 -2.81 -19.67 -0.77
C THR A 62 -3.89 -19.57 0.30
N ALA A 63 -4.43 -18.39 0.53
CA ALA A 63 -5.46 -18.13 1.53
C ALA A 63 -6.89 -18.16 0.98
N ARG A 64 -7.09 -18.52 -0.30
CA ARG A 64 -8.38 -18.45 -0.98
C ARG A 64 -9.53 -19.15 -0.24
N GLU A 65 -9.27 -20.30 0.37
CA GLU A 65 -10.26 -21.07 1.13
C GLU A 65 -10.69 -20.39 2.45
N ARG A 66 -9.93 -19.36 2.90
CA ARG A 66 -10.24 -18.58 4.11
C ARG A 66 -11.04 -17.32 3.79
N PHE A 67 -11.22 -17.01 2.51
CA PHE A 67 -12.01 -15.88 2.10
C PHE A 67 -13.49 -16.16 2.34
N ASP A 68 -14.15 -15.28 3.07
CA ASP A 68 -15.58 -15.30 3.28
C ASP A 68 -16.26 -14.53 2.13
N ASP A 69 -16.96 -15.22 1.25
CA ASP A 69 -17.58 -14.64 0.05
C ASP A 69 -18.77 -13.71 0.34
N THR A 70 -19.19 -13.59 1.61
CA THR A 70 -20.13 -12.56 2.08
C THR A 70 -19.45 -11.20 2.30
N ARG A 71 -18.12 -11.15 2.29
CA ARG A 71 -17.33 -9.93 2.46
C ARG A 71 -16.82 -9.40 1.13
N VAL A 72 -16.54 -8.11 1.07
CA VAL A 72 -15.93 -7.46 -0.09
C VAL A 72 -14.48 -7.90 -0.23
N PHE A 73 -14.10 -8.36 -1.44
CA PHE A 73 -12.77 -8.90 -1.73
C PHE A 73 -11.65 -7.87 -1.53
N ARG A 74 -11.84 -6.63 -2.04
CA ARG A 74 -10.78 -5.59 -2.05
C ARG A 74 -10.24 -5.26 -0.65
N PRO A 75 -11.03 -4.99 0.39
CA PRO A 75 -10.53 -4.80 1.75
C PRO A 75 -9.77 -6.01 2.30
N TRP A 76 -10.24 -7.22 2.05
CA TRP A 76 -9.56 -8.44 2.49
C TRP A 76 -8.18 -8.59 1.83
N MET A 77 -8.07 -8.37 0.54
CA MET A 77 -6.79 -8.38 -0.19
C MET A 77 -5.84 -7.29 0.34
N LEU A 78 -6.34 -6.07 0.56
CA LEU A 78 -5.52 -4.97 1.10
C LEU A 78 -5.08 -5.23 2.55
N CYS A 79 -5.85 -5.99 3.35
CA CYS A 79 -5.41 -6.45 4.66
C CYS A 79 -4.16 -7.35 4.56
N ILE A 80 -4.13 -8.26 3.59
CA ILE A 80 -2.96 -9.11 3.31
C ILE A 80 -1.75 -8.24 2.94
N ALA A 81 -1.90 -7.32 1.98
CA ALA A 81 -0.83 -6.41 1.56
C ALA A 81 -0.31 -5.55 2.71
N ARG A 82 -1.21 -4.96 3.51
CA ARG A 82 -0.88 -4.17 4.70
C ARG A 82 -0.04 -4.94 5.70
N ASN A 83 -0.44 -6.17 6.03
CA ASN A 83 0.28 -6.98 7.02
C ASN A 83 1.71 -7.28 6.57
N MET A 84 1.93 -7.46 5.27
CA MET A 84 3.26 -7.63 4.70
C MET A 84 4.08 -6.34 4.74
N CYS A 85 3.48 -5.20 4.39
CA CYS A 85 4.12 -3.88 4.52
C CYS A 85 4.55 -3.61 5.97
N LEU A 86 3.68 -3.89 6.95
CA LEU A 86 4.00 -3.74 8.36
C LEU A 86 5.20 -4.60 8.79
N ASN A 87 5.29 -5.83 8.29
CA ASN A 87 6.40 -6.72 8.60
C ASN A 87 7.73 -6.16 8.08
N ILE A 88 7.75 -5.59 6.86
CA ILE A 88 8.93 -4.90 6.33
C ILE A 88 9.31 -3.71 7.22
N LEU A 89 8.35 -2.84 7.56
CA LEU A 89 8.63 -1.67 8.40
C LEU A 89 9.13 -2.05 9.78
N LYS A 90 8.60 -3.13 10.38
CA LYS A 90 9.10 -3.66 11.66
C LYS A 90 10.54 -4.15 11.53
N ARG A 91 10.87 -4.92 10.48
CA ARG A 91 12.24 -5.40 10.24
C ARG A 91 13.22 -4.25 10.06
N ARG A 92 12.86 -3.21 9.29
CA ARG A 92 13.69 -2.00 9.12
C ARG A 92 13.96 -1.25 10.42
N LYS A 93 13.03 -1.29 11.39
CA LYS A 93 13.23 -0.69 12.73
C LYS A 93 14.12 -1.54 13.65
N ILE A 94 14.17 -2.87 13.45
CA ILE A 94 14.90 -3.80 14.33
C ILE A 94 16.36 -3.96 13.90
N VAL A 95 16.69 -3.75 12.63
CA VAL A 95 18.07 -3.78 12.14
C VAL A 95 18.72 -2.45 12.50
N PRO A 96 19.64 -2.37 13.48
CA PRO A 96 20.41 -1.16 13.71
C PRO A 96 21.21 -0.84 12.44
N MET A 97 21.35 0.44 12.14
CA MET A 97 22.08 0.95 10.97
C MET A 97 23.61 0.76 11.09
N GLU A 98 24.04 -0.35 11.67
CA GLU A 98 25.47 -0.65 11.90
C GLU A 98 26.14 -1.45 10.77
N SER A 99 25.46 -1.72 9.66
CA SER A 99 26.05 -2.52 8.59
C SER A 99 26.13 -1.82 7.24
N LEU A 100 26.18 -0.49 7.21
CA LEU A 100 26.37 0.31 5.97
C LEU A 100 27.60 1.24 6.04
N ASP A 101 28.59 0.92 6.88
CA ASP A 101 29.92 1.55 6.86
C ASP A 101 30.85 0.85 5.85
N ALA A 102 30.42 0.76 4.61
CA ALA A 102 31.32 0.58 3.47
C ALA A 102 30.60 1.07 2.21
N LEU A 103 30.58 2.36 1.98
CA LEU A 103 30.69 3.03 0.70
C LEU A 103 30.19 4.49 0.79
N GLU A 104 31.19 5.37 0.87
CA GLU A 104 31.16 6.79 0.48
C GLU A 104 30.29 7.77 1.25
N THR A 105 30.96 8.51 2.12
CA THR A 105 30.64 9.85 2.58
C THR A 105 30.14 10.72 1.45
N SER A 106 28.84 10.99 1.44
CA SER A 106 28.27 12.19 0.84
C SER A 106 27.47 12.90 1.92
N GLU A 107 28.04 13.98 2.38
CA GLU A 107 27.38 14.99 3.21
C GLU A 107 26.15 15.50 2.49
N THR A 108 25.02 15.23 3.05
CA THR A 108 23.74 15.90 3.14
C THR A 108 22.63 14.85 3.28
N GLY A 109 22.01 14.85 4.46
CA GLY A 109 20.93 13.91 4.84
C GLY A 109 19.61 14.15 4.12
N GLU A 110 19.61 14.13 2.79
CA GLU A 110 18.41 13.99 1.97
C GLU A 110 18.33 12.55 1.47
N VAL A 111 17.47 11.76 2.11
CA VAL A 111 16.99 10.52 1.52
C VAL A 111 16.17 10.92 0.29
N ARG A 112 16.84 11.09 -0.83
CA ARG A 112 16.17 11.19 -2.14
C ARG A 112 15.57 9.83 -2.42
N PRO A 113 14.26 9.71 -2.66
CA PRO A 113 13.72 8.52 -3.30
C PRO A 113 14.37 8.45 -4.68
N SER A 114 15.28 7.49 -4.88
CA SER A 114 15.89 7.28 -6.19
C SER A 114 14.87 6.63 -7.10
N PHE A 115 14.06 7.47 -7.75
CA PHE A 115 13.23 7.06 -8.88
C PHE A 115 14.13 6.86 -10.10
N ARG A 116 14.81 5.73 -10.18
CA ARG A 116 15.32 5.24 -11.45
C ARG A 116 14.20 4.45 -12.11
N ALA A 117 13.51 5.10 -13.05
CA ALA A 117 12.65 4.44 -14.00
C ALA A 117 13.46 3.38 -14.76
N SER A 118 13.16 2.11 -14.55
CA SER A 118 13.59 1.06 -15.46
C SER A 118 12.50 0.88 -16.51
N THR A 119 12.90 1.07 -17.75
CA THR A 119 12.10 1.01 -18.97
C THR A 119 11.29 -0.29 -19.04
N GLY A 120 9.94 -0.16 -19.18
CA GLY A 120 9.07 -1.25 -19.61
C GLY A 120 8.16 -1.88 -18.53
N SER A 121 7.95 -1.22 -17.38
CA SER A 121 7.00 -1.71 -16.37
C SER A 121 5.59 -1.12 -16.59
N PRO A 122 4.49 -1.91 -16.43
CA PRO A 122 3.12 -1.39 -16.46
C PRO A 122 2.85 -0.30 -15.40
N PHE A 123 3.81 -0.02 -14.51
CA PHE A 123 3.72 0.95 -13.42
C PHE A 123 4.32 2.33 -13.75
N GLU A 124 4.88 2.56 -14.94
CA GLU A 124 5.60 3.79 -15.31
C GLU A 124 4.73 5.06 -15.33
N GLY A 125 3.42 4.92 -15.55
CA GLY A 125 2.49 6.06 -15.61
C GLY A 125 2.10 6.66 -14.25
N ILE A 126 2.48 6.04 -13.13
CA ILE A 126 1.92 6.35 -11.80
C ILE A 126 2.73 7.46 -11.07
N VAL A 127 3.93 7.80 -11.52
CA VAL A 127 4.90 8.55 -10.69
C VAL A 127 5.32 9.92 -11.25
N SER A 128 4.67 10.45 -12.27
CA SER A 128 5.16 11.65 -13.00
C SER A 128 4.78 13.01 -12.43
N ASP A 129 4.22 13.11 -11.21
CA ASP A 129 3.74 14.36 -10.64
C ASP A 129 4.59 14.79 -9.42
N GLU A 130 5.32 15.91 -9.53
CA GLU A 130 6.16 16.46 -8.44
C GLU A 130 5.37 16.69 -7.15
N ARG A 131 4.09 17.07 -7.25
CA ARG A 131 3.21 17.24 -6.09
C ARG A 131 2.94 15.92 -5.35
N LYS A 132 2.80 14.81 -6.09
CA LYS A 132 2.65 13.47 -5.50
C LYS A 132 3.92 13.06 -4.78
N ASN A 133 5.09 13.32 -5.39
CA ASN A 133 6.38 13.02 -4.77
C ASN A 133 6.59 13.81 -3.48
N LEU A 134 6.20 15.09 -3.47
CA LEU A 134 6.25 15.92 -2.27
C LEU A 134 5.34 15.36 -1.17
N LEU A 135 4.11 15.02 -1.50
CA LEU A 135 3.15 14.44 -0.55
C LEU A 135 3.65 13.10 0.02
N LEU A 136 4.17 12.20 -0.83
CA LEU A 136 4.79 10.95 -0.40
C LEU A 136 5.96 11.19 0.55
N SER A 137 6.79 12.21 0.28
CA SER A 137 7.92 12.55 1.16
C SER A 137 7.47 13.03 2.55
N VAL A 138 6.33 13.72 2.64
CA VAL A 138 5.74 14.13 3.93
C VAL A 138 5.12 12.92 4.63
N LEU A 139 4.37 12.10 3.90
CA LEU A 139 3.77 10.88 4.46
C LEU A 139 4.82 9.92 5.03
N ASN A 140 5.97 9.80 4.37
CA ASN A 140 7.07 8.93 4.83
C ASN A 140 7.70 9.38 6.16
N LYS A 141 7.54 10.63 6.55
CA LYS A 141 7.98 11.15 7.86
C LYS A 141 6.99 10.87 8.99
N LEU A 142 5.74 10.53 8.67
CA LEU A 142 4.74 10.17 9.66
C LEU A 142 4.96 8.76 10.19
N ALA A 143 4.57 8.54 11.43
CA ALA A 143 4.55 7.19 12.01
C ALA A 143 3.71 6.25 11.12
N PRO A 144 4.10 4.98 10.96
CA PRO A 144 3.39 4.03 10.08
C PRO A 144 1.89 3.93 10.37
N GLU A 145 1.50 3.97 11.64
CA GLU A 145 0.11 3.87 12.10
C GLU A 145 -0.74 5.10 11.72
N VAL A 146 -0.07 6.25 11.56
CA VAL A 146 -0.69 7.51 11.10
C VAL A 146 -0.80 7.50 9.58
N ARG A 147 0.26 7.09 8.90
CA ARG A 147 0.33 7.00 7.44
C ARG A 147 -0.74 6.06 6.90
N GLU A 148 -0.90 4.85 7.50
CA GLU A 148 -1.80 3.83 7.00
C GLU A 148 -3.25 4.30 6.87
N VAL A 149 -3.79 5.03 7.86
CA VAL A 149 -5.18 5.50 7.81
C VAL A 149 -5.37 6.60 6.76
N LEU A 150 -4.34 7.43 6.52
CA LEU A 150 -4.36 8.45 5.46
C LEU A 150 -4.29 7.81 4.07
N VAL A 151 -3.43 6.81 3.88
CA VAL A 151 -3.33 6.07 2.62
C VAL A 151 -4.67 5.41 2.30
N MET A 152 -5.24 4.64 3.23
CA MET A 152 -6.52 3.97 3.01
C MET A 152 -7.66 4.96 2.72
N ARG A 153 -7.72 6.08 3.44
CA ARG A 153 -8.82 7.04 3.31
C ARG A 153 -8.74 7.87 2.04
N TYR A 154 -7.56 8.41 1.70
CA TYR A 154 -7.40 9.44 0.68
C TYR A 154 -6.82 8.91 -0.63
N PHE A 155 -6.00 7.88 -0.61
CA PHE A 155 -5.46 7.28 -1.82
C PHE A 155 -6.29 6.09 -2.29
N GLU A 156 -6.75 5.25 -1.35
CA GLU A 156 -7.59 4.09 -1.68
C GLU A 156 -9.10 4.39 -1.60
N GLN A 157 -9.47 5.60 -1.16
CA GLN A 157 -10.85 6.08 -1.06
C GLN A 157 -11.78 5.14 -0.25
N MET A 158 -11.20 4.41 0.70
CA MET A 158 -11.94 3.49 1.54
C MET A 158 -12.86 4.24 2.52
N SER A 159 -14.03 3.68 2.77
CA SER A 159 -14.93 4.11 3.83
C SER A 159 -14.33 3.81 5.21
N SER A 160 -14.79 4.50 6.26
CA SER A 160 -14.35 4.20 7.63
C SER A 160 -14.69 2.77 8.05
N ARG A 161 -15.74 2.18 7.49
CA ARG A 161 -16.14 0.79 7.72
C ARG A 161 -15.12 -0.18 7.11
N GLU A 162 -14.76 0.00 5.83
CA GLU A 162 -13.75 -0.84 5.15
C GLU A 162 -12.39 -0.72 5.81
N ILE A 163 -11.98 0.50 6.23
CA ILE A 163 -10.74 0.69 7.00
C ILE A 163 -10.82 -0.04 8.34
N ALA A 164 -11.96 -0.02 9.01
CA ALA A 164 -12.15 -0.73 10.28
C ALA A 164 -12.01 -2.26 10.11
N GLU A 165 -12.49 -2.80 8.99
CA GLU A 165 -12.31 -4.21 8.63
C GLU A 165 -10.82 -4.54 8.40
N VAL A 166 -10.08 -3.71 7.64
CA VAL A 166 -8.64 -3.91 7.39
C VAL A 166 -7.80 -3.78 8.66
N LEU A 167 -8.17 -2.86 9.56
CA LEU A 167 -7.44 -2.58 10.81
C LEU A 167 -7.93 -3.42 12.00
N GLU A 168 -8.91 -4.31 11.80
CA GLU A 168 -9.53 -5.13 12.86
C GLU A 168 -9.95 -4.29 14.08
N THR A 169 -10.66 -3.18 13.82
CA THR A 169 -11.06 -2.20 14.83
C THR A 169 -12.47 -1.69 14.60
N THR A 170 -12.92 -0.71 15.37
CA THR A 170 -14.24 -0.11 15.20
C THR A 170 -14.20 1.11 14.28
N GLU A 171 -15.32 1.37 13.60
CA GLU A 171 -15.46 2.54 12.72
C GLU A 171 -15.25 3.87 13.47
N GLY A 172 -15.70 3.96 14.72
CA GLY A 172 -15.48 5.12 15.58
C GLY A 172 -13.99 5.36 15.88
N ALA A 173 -13.23 4.28 16.15
CA ALA A 173 -11.80 4.37 16.35
C ALA A 173 -11.07 4.83 15.07
N VAL A 174 -11.50 4.35 13.89
CA VAL A 174 -10.96 4.79 12.60
C VAL A 174 -11.18 6.29 12.38
N ARG A 175 -12.40 6.80 12.61
CA ARG A 175 -12.69 8.26 12.47
C ARG A 175 -11.78 9.10 13.36
N THR A 176 -11.58 8.66 14.61
CA THR A 176 -10.69 9.33 15.56
C THR A 176 -9.22 9.28 15.07
N ARG A 177 -8.75 8.13 14.56
CA ARG A 177 -7.40 8.00 14.00
C ARG A 177 -7.20 8.89 12.78
N ILE A 178 -8.16 8.94 11.86
CA ILE A 178 -8.11 9.83 10.68
C ILE A 178 -8.00 11.30 11.12
N HIS A 179 -8.82 11.74 12.07
CA HIS A 179 -8.77 13.12 12.56
C HIS A 179 -7.40 13.46 13.16
N ARG A 180 -6.85 12.59 14.00
CA ARG A 180 -5.50 12.77 14.58
C ARG A 180 -4.42 12.77 13.50
N ALA A 181 -4.53 11.88 12.52
CA ALA A 181 -3.59 11.77 11.42
C ALA A 181 -3.56 13.03 10.55
N LEU A 182 -4.74 13.63 10.27
CA LEU A 182 -4.84 14.90 9.54
C LEU A 182 -4.19 16.05 10.29
N ASN A 183 -4.35 16.13 11.61
CA ASN A 183 -3.71 17.16 12.41
C ASN A 183 -2.18 17.02 12.39
N GLN A 184 -1.66 15.79 12.48
CA GLN A 184 -0.21 15.55 12.37
C GLN A 184 0.32 15.87 10.97
N LEU A 185 -0.42 15.51 9.92
CA LEU A 185 -0.05 15.86 8.54
C LEU A 185 0.00 17.37 8.34
N ARG A 186 -1.00 18.10 8.85
CA ARG A 186 -1.04 19.57 8.78
C ARG A 186 0.18 20.16 9.44
N HIS A 187 0.49 19.77 10.67
CA HIS A 187 1.66 20.25 11.41
C HIS A 187 2.98 19.95 10.68
N ALA A 188 3.11 18.75 10.10
CA ALA A 188 4.29 18.38 9.30
C ALA A 188 4.42 19.20 8.02
N CYS A 189 3.32 19.66 7.42
CA CYS A 189 3.33 20.55 6.26
C CYS A 189 3.71 21.99 6.66
N GLU A 190 3.15 22.52 7.75
CA GLU A 190 3.44 23.86 8.26
C GLU A 190 4.92 24.01 8.59
N THR A 191 5.49 23.08 9.34
CA THR A 191 6.93 23.07 9.69
C THR A 191 7.85 23.09 8.45
N ARG A 192 7.37 22.60 7.30
CA ARG A 192 8.16 22.59 6.06
C ARG A 192 8.00 23.85 5.23
N LEU A 193 6.91 24.59 5.40
CA LEU A 193 6.69 25.88 4.74
C LEU A 193 7.42 27.02 5.44
N ASP A 194 7.62 26.90 6.77
CA ASP A 194 8.35 27.89 7.58
C ASP A 194 9.89 27.84 7.40
N ILE A 195 10.41 26.85 6.66
CA ILE A 195 11.85 26.69 6.36
C ILE A 195 12.21 27.28 4.98
N ARG A 196 11.29 27.96 4.30
CA ARG A 196 11.54 28.70 3.07
C ARG A 196 11.40 30.18 3.29
#